data_626d2325faa0914a45527adc6adaaf8a
#
_entry.id   626d2325faa0914a45527adc6adaaf8a
#
_cell.length_a   1.000
_cell.length_b   1.000
_cell.length_c   1.000
_cell.angle_alpha   90.00
_cell.angle_beta   90.00
_cell.angle_gamma   90.00
#
_symmetry.space_group_name_H-M   'P 1'
#
loop_
_entity.id
_entity.type
_entity.pdbx_description
1 polymer ?
#
loop_
_entity_poly.entity_id
_entity_poly.type
_entity_poly.pdbx_seq_one_letter_code
_entity_poly.pdbx_strand_id
1 'polypeptide(L)'
;IGQAGFMRSGLNISALDKLIEKLFADKKSPAVCLIVNSPGGSPTQSSLIADKIIKKSKEKNKKVFSFVEDVAASGGYWLACASEEIYVDTNSILGSIGVISPGFGFVELLKKAGIERRVYTSGKSKSFLDPFKEEKEEDINRLKKIQEQIHENFISYVKSRRGNKIKEENYDEVFSGLFWVGHKAIELGLADGIGSINDVLRQKFGKKVKIKLIDQKKSFIQRKLSSSLIDSETILQKIEEKAMWSRFGL
;
A
#
# COMPACT_ATOMS: atom_id res chain seq x y z
N ILE A 1 -7.28 -4.78 2.35
CA ILE A 1 -5.89 -4.71 2.84
C ILE A 1 -5.69 -3.30 3.35
N GLY A 2 -5.55 -3.14 4.66
CA GLY A 2 -5.31 -1.85 5.30
C GLY A 2 -3.90 -1.30 5.01
N GLN A 3 -3.58 -0.17 5.60
CA GLN A 3 -2.31 0.51 5.45
C GLN A 3 -1.12 -0.38 5.85
N ALA A 4 -0.08 -0.42 5.01
CA ALA A 4 1.20 -1.03 5.37
C ALA A 4 2.01 -0.03 6.21
N GLY A 5 2.15 -0.28 7.51
CA GLY A 5 2.84 0.62 8.43
C GLY A 5 4.02 -0.03 9.16
N PHE A 6 4.93 0.79 9.65
CA PHE A 6 6.12 0.36 10.40
C PHE A 6 5.78 -0.10 11.81
N MET A 7 4.65 0.35 12.40
CA MET A 7 4.23 -0.02 13.74
C MET A 7 3.16 -1.13 13.75
N ARG A 8 2.99 -1.81 14.88
CA ARG A 8 2.18 -3.02 15.09
C ARG A 8 0.69 -2.95 14.66
N SER A 9 0.15 -1.77 14.35
CA SER A 9 -1.23 -1.58 13.92
C SER A 9 -1.46 -1.64 12.41
N GLY A 10 -0.41 -1.49 11.59
CA GLY A 10 -0.49 -1.51 10.12
C GLY A 10 -0.35 -2.91 9.53
N LEU A 11 -0.67 -3.00 8.24
CA LEU A 11 -0.48 -4.23 7.46
C LEU A 11 1.02 -4.51 7.30
N ASN A 12 1.49 -5.64 7.82
CA ASN A 12 2.88 -6.06 7.69
C ASN A 12 2.97 -7.56 7.43
N ILE A 13 4.11 -7.99 6.89
CA ILE A 13 4.30 -9.39 6.50
C ILE A 13 4.19 -10.35 7.69
N SER A 14 4.69 -9.98 8.87
CA SER A 14 4.62 -10.84 10.06
C SER A 14 3.18 -11.12 10.51
N ALA A 15 2.30 -10.12 10.40
CA ALA A 15 0.88 -10.27 10.73
C ALA A 15 0.11 -11.11 9.68
N LEU A 16 0.54 -11.04 8.41
CA LEU A 16 -0.14 -11.71 7.30
C LEU A 16 0.43 -13.09 6.96
N ASP A 17 1.63 -13.42 7.41
CA ASP A 17 2.34 -14.64 7.00
C ASP A 17 1.49 -15.90 7.16
N LYS A 18 0.96 -16.13 8.36
CA LYS A 18 0.09 -17.28 8.65
C LYS A 18 -1.23 -17.25 7.85
N LEU A 19 -1.76 -16.06 7.59
CA LEU A 19 -2.98 -15.89 6.79
C LEU A 19 -2.76 -16.25 5.34
N ILE A 20 -1.65 -15.79 4.75
CA ILE A 20 -1.24 -16.12 3.38
C ILE A 20 -1.01 -17.64 3.26
N GLU A 21 -0.29 -18.25 4.20
CA GLU A 21 -0.10 -19.71 4.19
C GLU A 21 -1.44 -20.45 4.20
N LYS A 22 -2.37 -20.06 5.07
CA LYS A 22 -3.71 -20.64 5.15
C LYS A 22 -4.52 -20.45 3.87
N LEU A 23 -4.42 -19.27 3.24
CA LEU A 23 -5.11 -18.91 2.01
C LEU A 23 -4.71 -19.83 0.86
N PHE A 24 -3.43 -20.15 0.76
CA PHE A 24 -2.90 -21.01 -0.30
C PHE A 24 -2.93 -22.51 0.05
N ALA A 25 -3.20 -22.89 1.30
CA ALA A 25 -3.23 -24.30 1.74
C ALA A 25 -4.49 -25.06 1.28
N ASP A 26 -5.60 -24.38 0.97
CA ASP A 26 -6.87 -25.02 0.58
C ASP A 26 -6.76 -25.63 -0.82
N LYS A 27 -6.51 -26.93 -0.89
CA LYS A 27 -6.33 -27.68 -2.17
C LYS A 27 -7.56 -27.65 -3.09
N LYS A 28 -8.76 -27.37 -2.57
CA LYS A 28 -10.01 -27.35 -3.35
C LYS A 28 -10.24 -26.00 -4.04
N SER A 29 -9.57 -24.96 -3.62
CA SER A 29 -9.69 -23.62 -4.18
C SER A 29 -8.80 -23.48 -5.42
N PRO A 30 -9.35 -23.25 -6.63
CA PRO A 30 -8.57 -23.09 -7.86
C PRO A 30 -7.86 -21.73 -7.95
N ALA A 31 -8.31 -20.76 -7.18
CA ALA A 31 -7.80 -19.39 -7.21
C ALA A 31 -7.84 -18.74 -5.83
N VAL A 32 -7.09 -17.65 -5.70
CA VAL A 32 -7.06 -16.76 -4.56
C VAL A 32 -7.49 -15.37 -5.02
N CYS A 33 -8.32 -14.70 -4.22
CA CYS A 33 -8.76 -13.34 -4.50
C CYS A 33 -8.26 -12.40 -3.39
N LEU A 34 -7.66 -11.29 -3.80
CA LEU A 34 -7.28 -10.19 -2.95
C LEU A 34 -8.35 -9.10 -3.07
N ILE A 35 -8.97 -8.72 -1.98
CA ILE A 35 -9.83 -7.54 -1.91
C ILE A 35 -8.94 -6.40 -1.42
N VAL A 36 -8.78 -5.37 -2.25
CA VAL A 36 -7.86 -4.26 -1.99
C VAL A 36 -8.66 -2.98 -1.80
N ASN A 37 -8.51 -2.38 -0.62
CA ASN A 37 -8.99 -1.05 -0.31
C ASN A 37 -7.93 -0.37 0.55
N SER A 38 -7.00 0.35 -0.10
CA SER A 38 -5.78 0.85 0.54
C SER A 38 -5.22 2.09 -0.15
N PRO A 39 -4.96 3.19 0.59
CA PRO A 39 -4.32 4.39 0.08
C PRO A 39 -2.78 4.22 -0.08
N GLY A 40 -2.22 3.11 0.38
CA GLY A 40 -0.79 2.84 0.34
C GLY A 40 -0.18 2.57 1.72
N GLY A 41 1.10 2.87 1.87
CA GLY A 41 1.87 2.68 3.09
C GLY A 41 3.33 2.34 2.80
N SER A 42 3.97 1.59 3.70
CA SER A 42 5.40 1.25 3.62
C SER A 42 5.74 0.47 2.33
N PRO A 43 6.67 0.97 1.50
CA PRO A 43 7.11 0.28 0.29
C PRO A 43 7.65 -1.12 0.59
N THR A 44 8.47 -1.24 1.62
CA THR A 44 9.08 -2.52 2.03
C THR A 44 8.03 -3.55 2.44
N GLN A 45 7.02 -3.16 3.22
CA GLN A 45 5.97 -4.10 3.63
C GLN A 45 5.10 -4.51 2.44
N SER A 46 4.78 -3.58 1.54
CA SER A 46 4.05 -3.86 0.31
C SER A 46 4.81 -4.86 -0.57
N SER A 47 6.11 -4.67 -0.75
CA SER A 47 6.99 -5.59 -1.49
C SER A 47 7.02 -6.98 -0.86
N LEU A 48 7.33 -7.08 0.43
CA LEU A 48 7.42 -8.38 1.12
C LEU A 48 6.12 -9.18 1.07
N ILE A 49 4.98 -8.51 1.22
CA ILE A 49 3.66 -9.16 1.15
C ILE A 49 3.38 -9.62 -0.29
N ALA A 50 3.62 -8.75 -1.28
CA ALA A 50 3.42 -9.08 -2.69
C ALA A 50 4.29 -10.26 -3.12
N ASP A 51 5.57 -10.26 -2.77
CA ASP A 51 6.51 -11.33 -3.09
C ASP A 51 6.08 -12.68 -2.46
N LYS A 52 5.61 -12.65 -1.21
CA LYS A 52 5.08 -13.84 -0.55
C LYS A 52 3.86 -14.39 -1.29
N ILE A 53 2.92 -13.53 -1.72
CA ILE A 53 1.73 -13.92 -2.47
C ILE A 53 2.13 -14.53 -3.82
N ILE A 54 3.02 -13.87 -4.58
CA ILE A 54 3.51 -14.34 -5.88
C ILE A 54 4.23 -15.68 -5.74
N LYS A 55 5.09 -15.82 -4.73
CA LYS A 55 5.79 -17.07 -4.45
C LYS A 55 4.81 -18.20 -4.16
N LYS A 56 3.82 -17.96 -3.31
CA LYS A 56 2.80 -18.96 -2.97
C LYS A 56 1.89 -19.30 -4.13
N SER A 57 1.53 -18.33 -4.97
CA SER A 57 0.79 -18.56 -6.23
C SER A 57 1.54 -19.57 -7.11
N LYS A 58 2.82 -19.35 -7.35
CA LYS A 58 3.68 -20.24 -8.14
C LYS A 58 3.84 -21.63 -7.49
N GLU A 59 4.17 -21.69 -6.19
CA GLU A 59 4.34 -22.94 -5.44
C GLU A 59 3.10 -23.84 -5.44
N LYS A 60 1.92 -23.22 -5.38
CA LYS A 60 0.64 -23.94 -5.31
C LYS A 60 -0.11 -24.01 -6.64
N ASN A 61 0.45 -23.45 -7.71
CA ASN A 61 -0.14 -23.35 -9.04
C ASN A 61 -1.58 -22.79 -8.97
N LYS A 62 -1.76 -21.66 -8.25
CA LYS A 62 -3.05 -21.00 -8.06
C LYS A 62 -3.03 -19.61 -8.65
N LYS A 63 -4.00 -19.30 -9.49
CA LYS A 63 -4.20 -17.95 -9.99
C LYS A 63 -4.58 -16.99 -8.85
N VAL A 64 -4.10 -15.77 -8.94
CA VAL A 64 -4.45 -14.69 -8.02
C VAL A 64 -5.16 -13.58 -8.78
N PHE A 65 -6.30 -13.15 -8.28
CA PHE A 65 -7.08 -12.03 -8.81
C PHE A 65 -7.17 -10.93 -7.76
N SER A 66 -7.04 -9.68 -8.16
CA SER A 66 -7.28 -8.54 -7.28
C SER A 66 -8.60 -7.86 -7.64
N PHE A 67 -9.36 -7.52 -6.62
CA PHE A 67 -10.58 -6.73 -6.72
C PHE A 67 -10.38 -5.48 -5.88
N VAL A 68 -10.41 -4.33 -6.55
CA VAL A 68 -10.25 -3.03 -5.90
C VAL A 68 -11.62 -2.51 -5.50
N GLU A 69 -11.76 -2.14 -4.23
CA GLU A 69 -12.93 -1.41 -3.73
C GLU A 69 -12.75 0.09 -4.03
N ASP A 70 -12.69 0.96 -3.01
CA ASP A 70 -12.59 2.40 -3.25
C ASP A 70 -11.22 2.78 -3.83
N VAL A 71 -10.12 2.27 -3.27
CA VAL A 71 -8.76 2.70 -3.61
C VAL A 71 -7.76 1.54 -3.61
N ALA A 72 -6.93 1.50 -4.64
CA ALA A 72 -5.66 0.78 -4.64
C ALA A 72 -4.55 1.73 -5.11
N ALA A 73 -3.99 2.52 -4.20
CA ALA A 73 -3.01 3.55 -4.52
C ALA A 73 -1.66 3.27 -3.86
N SER A 74 -0.56 3.69 -4.50
CA SER A 74 0.79 3.55 -3.95
C SER A 74 1.09 2.10 -3.53
N GLY A 75 1.45 1.83 -2.27
CA GLY A 75 1.62 0.48 -1.73
C GLY A 75 0.39 -0.42 -1.89
N GLY A 76 -0.84 0.13 -1.95
CA GLY A 76 -2.07 -0.60 -2.26
C GLY A 76 -2.07 -1.12 -3.70
N TYR A 77 -1.61 -0.30 -4.65
CA TYR A 77 -1.45 -0.73 -6.04
C TYR A 77 -0.31 -1.75 -6.19
N TRP A 78 0.78 -1.59 -5.44
CA TRP A 78 1.82 -2.60 -5.37
C TRP A 78 1.25 -3.98 -5.01
N LEU A 79 0.38 -4.03 -3.99
CA LEU A 79 -0.28 -5.28 -3.57
C LEU A 79 -1.27 -5.78 -4.61
N ALA A 80 -2.05 -4.90 -5.27
CA ALA A 80 -2.94 -5.31 -6.35
C ALA A 80 -2.17 -5.97 -7.50
N CYS A 81 -0.98 -5.47 -7.83
CA CYS A 81 -0.09 -6.05 -8.84
C CYS A 81 0.50 -7.43 -8.46
N ALA A 82 0.31 -7.93 -7.24
CA ALA A 82 0.66 -9.32 -6.92
C ALA A 82 -0.22 -10.35 -7.65
N SER A 83 -1.34 -9.92 -8.22
CA SER A 83 -2.26 -10.73 -9.02
C SER A 83 -1.91 -10.73 -10.51
N GLU A 84 -2.49 -11.66 -11.26
CA GLU A 84 -2.42 -11.74 -12.73
C GLU A 84 -3.42 -10.81 -13.41
N GLU A 85 -4.57 -10.61 -12.76
CA GLU A 85 -5.63 -9.75 -13.26
C GLU A 85 -6.17 -8.87 -12.10
N ILE A 86 -6.45 -7.60 -12.41
CA ILE A 86 -6.94 -6.59 -11.49
C ILE A 86 -8.29 -6.11 -11.99
N TYR A 87 -9.33 -6.27 -11.17
CA TYR A 87 -10.69 -5.83 -11.46
C TYR A 87 -11.07 -4.68 -10.52
N VAL A 88 -11.87 -3.76 -11.05
CA VAL A 88 -12.21 -2.50 -10.38
C VAL A 88 -13.71 -2.20 -10.50
N ASP A 89 -14.22 -1.34 -9.64
CA ASP A 89 -15.46 -0.60 -9.89
C ASP A 89 -15.17 0.59 -10.81
N THR A 90 -16.20 1.16 -11.43
CA THR A 90 -16.08 2.36 -12.27
C THR A 90 -15.51 3.56 -11.51
N ASN A 91 -15.73 3.62 -10.22
CA ASN A 91 -15.29 4.70 -9.33
C ASN A 91 -14.03 4.36 -8.52
N SER A 92 -13.51 3.14 -8.63
CA SER A 92 -12.27 2.75 -7.93
C SER A 92 -11.09 3.61 -8.39
N ILE A 93 -10.28 4.06 -7.46
CA ILE A 93 -9.08 4.87 -7.70
C ILE A 93 -7.85 4.00 -7.68
N LEU A 94 -7.02 4.07 -8.75
CA LEU A 94 -5.78 3.30 -8.88
C LEU A 94 -4.60 4.21 -9.27
N GLY A 95 -3.40 3.77 -8.94
CA GLY A 95 -2.17 4.45 -9.34
C GLY A 95 -1.39 4.98 -8.15
N SER A 96 -1.09 6.29 -8.15
CA SER A 96 -0.19 6.91 -7.16
C SER A 96 1.15 6.14 -7.08
N ILE A 97 1.71 5.82 -8.28
CA ILE A 97 2.99 5.13 -8.40
C ILE A 97 4.09 6.17 -8.20
N GLY A 98 4.37 6.43 -6.95
CA GLY A 98 5.31 7.45 -6.51
C GLY A 98 5.68 7.27 -5.05
N VAL A 99 6.62 8.10 -4.57
CA VAL A 99 7.12 8.07 -3.18
C VAL A 99 7.02 9.45 -2.57
N ILE A 100 6.47 9.51 -1.37
CA ILE A 100 6.35 10.74 -0.60
C ILE A 100 6.90 10.52 0.82
N SER A 101 7.54 11.54 1.38
CA SER A 101 7.95 11.60 2.78
C SER A 101 7.38 12.89 3.40
N PRO A 102 6.14 12.88 3.87
CA PRO A 102 5.56 14.04 4.52
C PRO A 102 6.17 14.23 5.90
N GLY A 103 6.29 15.50 6.35
CA GLY A 103 6.81 15.84 7.66
C GLY A 103 6.33 17.22 8.10
N PHE A 104 6.59 17.54 9.37
CA PHE A 104 6.34 18.85 9.95
C PHE A 104 7.62 19.44 10.48
N GLY A 105 7.83 20.76 10.31
CA GLY A 105 8.90 21.51 10.93
C GLY A 105 8.40 22.24 12.18
N PHE A 106 9.11 22.12 13.30
CA PHE A 106 8.71 22.70 14.59
C PHE A 106 9.68 23.77 15.09
N VAL A 107 10.61 24.24 14.25
CA VAL A 107 11.65 25.21 14.64
C VAL A 107 11.05 26.48 15.22
N GLU A 108 10.11 27.09 14.50
CA GLU A 108 9.49 28.33 14.93
C GLU A 108 8.60 28.15 16.18
N LEU A 109 7.98 26.98 16.33
CA LEU A 109 7.21 26.64 17.53
C LEU A 109 8.10 26.59 18.77
N LEU A 110 9.26 25.95 18.69
CA LEU A 110 10.22 25.89 19.78
C LEU A 110 10.74 27.28 20.14
N LYS A 111 11.09 28.12 19.15
CA LYS A 111 11.51 29.49 19.37
C LYS A 111 10.45 30.30 20.12
N LYS A 112 9.17 30.22 19.68
CA LYS A 112 8.04 30.93 20.33
C LYS A 112 7.78 30.43 21.76
N ALA A 113 7.98 29.15 22.01
CA ALA A 113 7.78 28.53 23.32
C ALA A 113 8.99 28.73 24.27
N GLY A 114 10.06 29.35 23.81
CA GLY A 114 11.30 29.50 24.61
C GLY A 114 11.99 28.18 24.95
N ILE A 115 11.79 27.15 24.14
CA ILE A 115 12.35 25.82 24.37
C ILE A 115 13.64 25.67 23.59
N GLU A 116 14.73 25.36 24.29
CA GLU A 116 16.02 25.03 23.69
C GLU A 116 16.14 23.52 23.48
N ARG A 117 16.31 23.09 22.22
CA ARG A 117 16.59 21.68 21.89
C ARG A 117 18.11 21.43 21.85
N ARG A 118 18.58 20.56 22.70
CA ARG A 118 20.00 20.14 22.77
C ARG A 118 20.17 18.76 22.17
N VAL A 119 20.99 18.65 21.12
CA VAL A 119 21.24 17.38 20.41
C VAL A 119 22.75 17.18 20.30
N TYR A 120 23.22 16.10 20.90
CA TYR A 120 24.60 15.65 20.83
C TYR A 120 24.68 14.40 19.98
N THR A 121 25.48 14.43 18.91
CA THR A 121 25.57 13.29 17.97
C THR A 121 27.01 12.90 17.72
N SER A 122 27.24 11.61 17.54
CA SER A 122 28.44 11.08 16.92
C SER A 122 28.08 10.61 15.51
N GLY A 123 28.82 11.13 14.51
CA GLY A 123 28.48 10.97 13.09
C GLY A 123 27.78 12.19 12.49
N LYS A 124 28.37 12.72 11.38
CA LYS A 124 27.97 14.00 10.77
C LYS A 124 26.50 14.11 10.38
N SER A 125 25.89 13.01 9.96
CA SER A 125 24.52 12.98 9.43
C SER A 125 23.52 12.30 10.38
N LYS A 126 23.85 12.16 11.67
CA LYS A 126 22.99 11.42 12.61
C LYS A 126 21.68 12.15 12.94
N SER A 127 21.63 13.47 12.77
CA SER A 127 20.42 14.30 12.92
C SER A 127 19.81 14.70 11.58
N PHE A 128 19.85 13.78 10.62
CA PHE A 128 19.27 13.92 9.29
C PHE A 128 17.78 14.24 9.38
N LEU A 129 17.35 15.33 8.72
CA LEU A 129 15.95 15.82 8.66
C LEU A 129 15.27 15.89 10.04
N ASP A 130 16.01 16.36 11.07
CA ASP A 130 15.43 16.59 12.40
C ASP A 130 14.34 17.67 12.32
N PRO A 131 13.06 17.36 12.62
CA PRO A 131 11.93 18.29 12.45
C PRO A 131 12.00 19.52 13.37
N PHE A 132 12.91 19.52 14.33
CA PHE A 132 13.15 20.63 15.26
C PHE A 132 14.39 21.46 14.91
N LYS A 133 14.98 21.24 13.75
CA LYS A 133 16.10 22.00 13.19
C LYS A 133 15.73 22.53 11.81
N GLU A 134 16.40 23.59 11.42
CA GLU A 134 16.31 24.08 10.04
C GLU A 134 16.79 23.01 9.07
N GLU A 135 16.07 22.87 7.95
CA GLU A 135 16.42 21.91 6.92
C GLU A 135 17.74 22.26 6.26
N LYS A 136 18.52 21.25 5.97
CA LYS A 136 19.76 21.39 5.22
C LYS A 136 19.55 20.91 3.78
N GLU A 137 20.00 21.67 2.82
CA GLU A 137 19.89 21.31 1.40
C GLU A 137 20.55 19.95 1.09
N GLU A 138 21.66 19.63 1.76
CA GLU A 138 22.32 18.32 1.64
C GLU A 138 21.40 17.17 2.08
N ASP A 139 20.67 17.36 3.18
CA ASP A 139 19.73 16.36 3.70
C ASP A 139 18.55 16.18 2.74
N ILE A 140 17.99 17.29 2.22
CA ILE A 140 16.91 17.25 1.22
C ILE A 140 17.37 16.51 -0.04
N ASN A 141 18.56 16.83 -0.56
CA ASN A 141 19.10 16.17 -1.74
C ASN A 141 19.35 14.68 -1.54
N ARG A 142 19.80 14.29 -0.33
CA ARG A 142 19.95 12.89 0.04
C ARG A 142 18.59 12.17 0.13
N LEU A 143 17.56 12.80 0.72
CA LEU A 143 16.22 12.24 0.77
C LEU A 143 15.67 12.00 -0.62
N LYS A 144 15.77 13.00 -1.52
CA LYS A 144 15.32 12.87 -2.91
C LYS A 144 15.95 11.68 -3.62
N LYS A 145 17.27 11.48 -3.48
CA LYS A 145 17.95 10.30 -4.05
C LYS A 145 17.42 8.97 -3.51
N ILE A 146 17.09 8.91 -2.22
CA ILE A 146 16.48 7.71 -1.62
C ILE A 146 15.07 7.47 -2.19
N GLN A 147 14.29 8.55 -2.33
CA GLN A 147 12.94 8.47 -2.91
C GLN A 147 12.98 8.01 -4.37
N GLU A 148 13.92 8.54 -5.18
CA GLU A 148 14.16 8.11 -6.56
C GLU A 148 14.44 6.60 -6.64
N GLN A 149 15.35 6.08 -5.83
CA GLN A 149 15.66 4.64 -5.81
C GLN A 149 14.44 3.77 -5.44
N ILE A 150 13.64 4.20 -4.46
CA ILE A 150 12.41 3.48 -4.08
C ILE A 150 11.39 3.57 -5.21
N HIS A 151 11.28 4.71 -5.88
CA HIS A 151 10.37 4.91 -7.01
C HIS A 151 10.77 4.04 -8.20
N GLU A 152 12.05 3.98 -8.56
CA GLU A 152 12.57 3.09 -9.60
C GLU A 152 12.27 1.61 -9.32
N ASN A 153 12.41 1.17 -8.06
CA ASN A 153 12.03 -0.18 -7.64
C ASN A 153 10.53 -0.43 -7.86
N PHE A 154 9.68 0.57 -7.52
CA PHE A 154 8.24 0.46 -7.73
C PHE A 154 7.89 0.40 -9.22
N ILE A 155 8.46 1.27 -10.04
CA ILE A 155 8.28 1.27 -11.50
C ILE A 155 8.69 -0.08 -12.09
N SER A 156 9.86 -0.59 -11.72
CA SER A 156 10.38 -1.87 -12.19
C SER A 156 9.45 -3.03 -11.81
N TYR A 157 8.94 -3.03 -10.59
CA TYR A 157 7.97 -4.02 -10.14
C TYR A 157 6.68 -3.95 -10.95
N VAL A 158 6.08 -2.76 -11.10
CA VAL A 158 4.82 -2.60 -11.87
C VAL A 158 5.04 -3.02 -13.33
N LYS A 159 6.12 -2.59 -13.97
CA LYS A 159 6.47 -3.04 -15.34
C LYS A 159 6.58 -4.56 -15.42
N SER A 160 7.22 -5.21 -14.45
CA SER A 160 7.34 -6.67 -14.42
C SER A 160 6.00 -7.40 -14.28
N ARG A 161 5.02 -6.77 -13.61
CA ARG A 161 3.71 -7.37 -13.33
C ARG A 161 2.66 -7.04 -14.36
N ARG A 162 2.68 -5.82 -14.90
CA ARG A 162 1.70 -5.37 -15.91
C ARG A 162 2.17 -5.65 -17.35
N GLY A 163 3.48 -5.79 -17.55
CA GLY A 163 4.05 -6.10 -18.87
C GLY A 163 3.58 -5.12 -19.94
N ASN A 164 3.19 -5.65 -21.10
CA ASN A 164 2.71 -4.85 -22.25
C ASN A 164 1.33 -4.21 -22.07
N LYS A 165 0.66 -4.42 -20.92
CA LYS A 165 -0.65 -3.79 -20.64
C LYS A 165 -0.51 -2.27 -20.47
N ILE A 166 0.63 -1.80 -19.93
CA ILE A 166 0.97 -0.39 -19.88
C ILE A 166 1.84 -0.08 -21.09
N LYS A 167 1.33 0.74 -22.02
CA LYS A 167 2.07 1.14 -23.21
C LYS A 167 3.18 2.12 -22.84
N GLU A 168 4.31 2.07 -23.58
CA GLU A 168 5.47 2.94 -23.32
C GLU A 168 5.13 4.43 -23.44
N GLU A 169 4.24 4.80 -24.37
CA GLU A 169 3.75 6.16 -24.55
C GLU A 169 3.08 6.75 -23.28
N ASN A 170 2.59 5.89 -22.38
CA ASN A 170 1.92 6.28 -21.11
C ASN A 170 2.86 6.27 -19.90
N TYR A 171 4.13 5.92 -20.04
CA TYR A 171 5.02 5.75 -18.88
C TYR A 171 5.20 7.02 -18.07
N ASP A 172 5.37 8.17 -18.72
CA ASP A 172 5.54 9.45 -18.03
C ASP A 172 4.31 9.83 -17.22
N GLU A 173 3.11 9.54 -17.75
CA GLU A 173 1.85 9.76 -17.06
C GLU A 173 1.67 8.76 -15.92
N VAL A 174 1.78 7.47 -16.20
CA VAL A 174 1.50 6.38 -15.25
C VAL A 174 2.46 6.37 -14.06
N PHE A 175 3.72 6.70 -14.27
CA PHE A 175 4.75 6.71 -13.23
C PHE A 175 5.01 8.07 -12.60
N SER A 176 4.14 9.05 -12.83
CA SER A 176 4.24 10.41 -12.28
C SER A 176 3.82 10.56 -10.82
N GLY A 177 3.19 9.52 -10.23
CA GLY A 177 2.58 9.61 -8.91
C GLY A 177 1.11 10.06 -8.94
N LEU A 178 0.52 10.27 -10.11
CA LEU A 178 -0.90 10.55 -10.29
C LEU A 178 -1.76 9.28 -10.09
N PHE A 179 -3.08 9.45 -10.03
CA PHE A 179 -4.05 8.37 -9.88
C PHE A 179 -5.27 8.61 -10.78
N TRP A 180 -5.97 7.52 -11.10
CA TRP A 180 -7.06 7.52 -12.08
C TRP A 180 -8.23 6.67 -11.60
N VAL A 181 -9.43 6.99 -12.08
CA VAL A 181 -10.64 6.20 -11.83
C VAL A 181 -10.79 5.07 -12.85
N GLY A 182 -11.58 4.08 -12.51
CA GLY A 182 -11.81 2.80 -13.18
C GLY A 182 -11.55 2.73 -14.68
N HIS A 183 -12.34 3.43 -15.50
CA HIS A 183 -12.18 3.38 -16.97
C HIS A 183 -10.82 3.89 -17.44
N LYS A 184 -10.36 5.03 -16.90
CA LYS A 184 -9.04 5.58 -17.27
C LYS A 184 -7.91 4.67 -16.80
N ALA A 185 -8.05 4.04 -15.63
CA ALA A 185 -7.09 3.08 -15.14
C ALA A 185 -6.97 1.85 -16.06
N ILE A 186 -8.08 1.39 -16.65
CA ILE A 186 -8.07 0.29 -17.64
C ILE A 186 -7.39 0.75 -18.94
N GLU A 187 -7.73 1.92 -19.45
CA GLU A 187 -7.13 2.50 -20.66
C GLU A 187 -5.60 2.60 -20.54
N LEU A 188 -5.12 3.01 -19.36
CA LEU A 188 -3.69 3.11 -19.05
C LEU A 188 -3.02 1.75 -18.74
N GLY A 189 -3.78 0.66 -18.72
CA GLY A 189 -3.26 -0.66 -18.44
C GLY A 189 -3.05 -0.98 -16.95
N LEU A 190 -3.58 -0.13 -16.04
CA LEU A 190 -3.46 -0.33 -14.60
C LEU A 190 -4.46 -1.36 -14.05
N ALA A 191 -5.58 -1.58 -14.75
CA ALA A 191 -6.56 -2.61 -14.44
C ALA A 191 -6.91 -3.42 -15.70
N ASP A 192 -7.59 -4.55 -15.52
CA ASP A 192 -7.91 -5.48 -16.60
C ASP A 192 -9.40 -5.45 -16.97
N GLY A 193 -10.25 -4.89 -16.10
CA GLY A 193 -11.68 -4.79 -16.39
C GLY A 193 -12.48 -4.28 -15.20
N ILE A 194 -13.72 -3.88 -15.49
CA ILE A 194 -14.72 -3.56 -14.48
C ILE A 194 -15.46 -4.84 -14.13
N GLY A 195 -15.65 -5.09 -12.84
CA GLY A 195 -16.43 -6.23 -12.38
C GLY A 195 -16.35 -6.52 -10.91
N SER A 196 -17.49 -6.95 -10.35
CA SER A 196 -17.53 -7.42 -8.98
C SER A 196 -16.87 -8.79 -8.82
N ILE A 197 -16.40 -9.11 -7.64
CA ILE A 197 -15.81 -10.43 -7.32
C ILE A 197 -16.78 -11.56 -7.67
N ASN A 198 -18.08 -11.39 -7.43
CA ASN A 198 -19.08 -12.42 -7.70
C ASN A 198 -19.26 -12.66 -9.21
N ASP A 199 -19.36 -11.59 -10.00
CA ASP A 199 -19.63 -11.69 -11.43
C ASP A 199 -18.42 -12.25 -12.17
N VAL A 200 -17.23 -11.72 -11.88
CA VAL A 200 -15.99 -12.21 -12.49
C VAL A 200 -15.72 -13.67 -12.15
N LEU A 201 -15.88 -14.08 -10.90
CA LEU A 201 -15.63 -15.45 -10.51
C LEU A 201 -16.69 -16.41 -11.07
N ARG A 202 -17.96 -15.99 -11.19
CA ARG A 202 -18.99 -16.79 -11.87
C ARG A 202 -18.70 -16.96 -13.35
N GLN A 203 -18.20 -15.93 -14.00
CA GLN A 203 -17.80 -15.99 -15.41
C GLN A 203 -16.61 -16.95 -15.61
N LYS A 204 -15.59 -16.89 -14.73
CA LYS A 204 -14.36 -17.68 -14.86
C LYS A 204 -14.51 -19.14 -14.40
N PHE A 205 -15.29 -19.39 -13.36
CA PHE A 205 -15.38 -20.70 -12.69
C PHE A 205 -16.79 -21.31 -12.68
N GLY A 206 -17.75 -20.65 -13.31
CA GLY A 206 -19.12 -21.11 -13.43
C GLY A 206 -20.04 -20.64 -12.29
N LYS A 207 -21.36 -20.74 -12.54
CA LYS A 207 -22.40 -20.19 -11.65
C LYS A 207 -22.40 -20.76 -10.21
N LYS A 208 -21.83 -21.96 -10.02
CA LYS A 208 -21.80 -22.65 -8.71
C LYS A 208 -20.55 -22.32 -7.87
N VAL A 209 -19.70 -21.39 -8.32
CA VAL A 209 -18.50 -20.98 -7.57
C VAL A 209 -18.87 -20.49 -6.18
N LYS A 210 -18.13 -20.94 -5.17
CA LYS A 210 -18.31 -20.51 -3.77
C LYS A 210 -17.09 -19.70 -3.33
N ILE A 211 -17.34 -18.54 -2.74
CA ILE A 211 -16.33 -17.68 -2.19
C ILE A 211 -16.21 -17.97 -0.69
N LYS A 212 -14.99 -18.26 -0.25
CA LYS A 212 -14.66 -18.45 1.17
C LYS A 212 -13.82 -17.27 1.64
N LEU A 213 -14.42 -16.41 2.44
CA LEU A 213 -13.71 -15.29 3.05
C LEU A 213 -12.73 -15.80 4.12
N ILE A 214 -11.50 -15.35 4.03
CA ILE A 214 -10.45 -15.57 5.03
C ILE A 214 -10.00 -14.20 5.51
N ASP A 215 -10.33 -13.87 6.74
CA ASP A 215 -10.03 -12.58 7.36
C ASP A 215 -9.19 -12.76 8.63
N GLN A 216 -8.46 -11.70 9.00
CA GLN A 216 -7.83 -11.62 10.31
C GLN A 216 -8.92 -11.49 11.39
N LYS A 217 -9.25 -12.58 12.07
CA LYS A 217 -10.09 -12.49 13.26
C LYS A 217 -9.35 -11.70 14.34
N LYS A 218 -9.70 -10.43 14.51
CA LYS A 218 -9.32 -9.71 15.73
C LYS A 218 -9.91 -10.48 16.91
N SER A 219 -9.06 -10.98 17.82
CA SER A 219 -9.50 -11.65 19.04
C SER A 219 -10.49 -10.74 19.78
N PHE A 220 -11.54 -11.33 20.35
CA PHE A 220 -12.56 -10.61 21.13
C PHE A 220 -11.93 -9.76 22.26
N ILE A 221 -10.79 -10.20 22.79
CA ILE A 221 -9.98 -9.51 23.80
C ILE A 221 -9.31 -8.26 23.19
N GLN A 222 -8.81 -8.32 21.97
CA GLN A 222 -8.23 -7.16 21.29
C GLN A 222 -9.26 -6.09 20.92
N ARG A 223 -10.51 -6.49 20.65
CA ARG A 223 -11.62 -5.54 20.44
C ARG A 223 -11.96 -4.76 21.73
N LYS A 224 -11.89 -5.41 22.90
CA LYS A 224 -12.20 -4.78 24.18
C LYS A 224 -11.06 -3.90 24.72
N LEU A 225 -9.79 -4.24 24.45
CA LEU A 225 -8.64 -3.42 24.86
C LEU A 225 -8.45 -2.17 23.98
N SER A 226 -8.81 -2.24 22.69
CA SER A 226 -8.65 -1.09 21.77
C SER A 226 -9.67 0.03 22.02
N SER A 227 -10.71 -0.19 22.83
CA SER A 227 -11.72 0.82 23.17
C SER A 227 -11.41 1.64 24.44
N SER A 228 -10.39 1.28 25.21
CA SER A 228 -10.18 1.85 26.56
C SER A 228 -8.87 2.65 26.74
N LEU A 229 -7.96 2.66 25.78
CA LEU A 229 -6.73 3.43 25.86
C LEU A 229 -6.58 4.31 24.61
N ILE A 230 -6.96 5.57 24.73
CA ILE A 230 -6.57 6.63 23.78
C ILE A 230 -5.12 7.00 24.12
N ASP A 231 -4.18 6.27 23.52
CA ASP A 231 -2.77 6.62 23.58
C ASP A 231 -2.48 7.72 22.55
N SER A 232 -1.62 8.69 22.90
CA SER A 232 -1.21 9.80 22.02
C SER A 232 -0.65 9.31 20.67
N GLU A 233 0.04 8.18 20.66
CA GLU A 233 0.51 7.52 19.43
C GLU A 233 -0.64 7.10 18.51
N THR A 234 -1.75 6.63 19.07
CA THR A 234 -2.96 6.23 18.32
C THR A 234 -3.63 7.44 17.65
N ILE A 235 -3.57 8.61 18.26
CA ILE A 235 -4.14 9.86 17.69
C ILE A 235 -3.32 10.29 16.48
N LEU A 236 -2.00 10.37 16.59
CA LEU A 236 -1.12 10.74 15.47
C LEU A 236 -1.28 9.77 14.29
N GLN A 237 -1.30 8.46 14.55
CA GLN A 237 -1.53 7.46 13.52
C GLN A 237 -2.88 7.63 12.80
N LYS A 238 -3.95 7.95 13.53
CA LYS A 238 -5.26 8.22 12.93
C LYS A 238 -5.28 9.50 12.10
N ILE A 239 -4.53 10.52 12.50
CA ILE A 239 -4.40 11.77 11.74
C ILE A 239 -3.65 11.49 10.43
N GLU A 240 -2.55 10.75 10.47
CA GLU A 240 -1.79 10.37 9.28
C GLU A 240 -2.61 9.47 8.36
N GLU A 241 -3.32 8.49 8.90
CA GLU A 241 -4.22 7.63 8.14
C GLU A 241 -5.31 8.45 7.47
N LYS A 242 -5.97 9.33 8.22
CA LYS A 242 -6.99 10.24 7.66
C LYS A 242 -6.41 11.16 6.60
N ALA A 243 -5.21 11.70 6.79
CA ALA A 243 -4.54 12.54 5.80
C ALA A 243 -4.22 11.77 4.50
N MET A 244 -3.91 10.48 4.58
CA MET A 244 -3.70 9.65 3.38
C MET A 244 -5.01 9.37 2.64
N TRP A 245 -6.10 9.07 3.34
CA TRP A 245 -7.41 8.85 2.72
C TRP A 245 -7.99 10.13 2.13
N SER A 246 -7.82 11.28 2.81
CA SER A 246 -8.33 12.57 2.33
C SER A 246 -7.73 13.02 0.99
N ARG A 247 -6.56 12.51 0.59
CA ARG A 247 -5.98 12.74 -0.74
C ARG A 247 -6.86 12.19 -1.87
N PHE A 248 -7.72 11.23 -1.57
CA PHE A 248 -8.64 10.59 -2.51
C PHE A 248 -10.10 11.04 -2.30
N GLY A 249 -10.34 11.99 -1.42
CA GLY A 249 -11.69 12.49 -1.09
C GLY A 249 -12.47 11.57 -0.14
N LEU A 250 -11.78 10.71 0.60
CA LEU A 250 -12.32 9.68 1.51
C LEU A 250 -11.93 9.95 2.97
#